data_11658cf53ead70f0403aa1bc7dd00e35
#
_entry.id   11658cf53ead70f0403aa1bc7dd00e35
#
_cell.length_a   1.000
_cell.length_b   1.000
_cell.length_c   1.000
_cell.angle_alpha   90.00
_cell.angle_beta   90.00
_cell.angle_gamma   90.00
#
_symmetry.space_group_name_H-M   'P 1'
#
loop_
_entity.id
_entity.type
_entity.pdbx_description
1 polymer ?
#
loop_
_entity_poly.entity_id
_entity_poly.type
_entity_poly.pdbx_seq_one_letter_code
_entity_poly.pdbx_strand_id
1 'polypeptide(L)'
;LEAITEFDPLTGEKTGTFEQIRIYANSHYVTPKPTLNQAVVSIKQELKQRLDILNGEGKLLEAQRLEQRTNFDIEMLEATGHCSGIENYSRYLTGRAPGEPPPTLFEFIPDNAIVFADESHVSVPQIGGMYKGDYRRKFTLAEHGFRLPSCMDNRPLKFEEWDAMRPQSVFVSATPAG
;
A
#
# COMPACT_ATOMS: atom_id res chain seq x y z
N LEU A 1 -32.83 11.26 -4.31
CA LEU A 1 -32.93 9.85 -3.94
C LEU A 1 -34.31 9.63 -3.31
N GLU A 2 -35.14 8.77 -3.88
CA GLU A 2 -36.50 8.51 -3.38
C GLU A 2 -36.53 7.34 -2.40
N ALA A 3 -35.69 6.32 -2.60
CA ALA A 3 -35.54 5.18 -1.72
C ALA A 3 -34.19 4.49 -1.93
N ILE A 4 -33.73 3.78 -0.89
CA ILE A 4 -32.60 2.86 -0.95
C ILE A 4 -33.15 1.48 -0.63
N THR A 5 -33.07 0.56 -1.58
CA THR A 5 -33.60 -0.81 -1.41
C THR A 5 -32.50 -1.84 -1.68
N GLU A 6 -32.46 -2.87 -0.85
CA GLU A 6 -31.68 -4.07 -1.10
C GLU A 6 -32.53 -5.06 -1.91
N PHE A 7 -31.91 -5.78 -2.81
CA PHE A 7 -32.56 -6.82 -3.60
C PHE A 7 -31.61 -8.01 -3.82
N ASP A 8 -32.17 -9.18 -3.96
CA ASP A 8 -31.43 -10.36 -4.38
C ASP A 8 -31.07 -10.23 -5.87
N PRO A 9 -29.76 -10.25 -6.24
CA PRO A 9 -29.33 -10.08 -7.61
C PRO A 9 -29.76 -11.22 -8.55
N LEU A 10 -30.11 -12.40 -8.03
CA LEU A 10 -30.54 -13.56 -8.81
C LEU A 10 -32.04 -13.53 -9.09
N THR A 11 -32.84 -13.15 -8.11
CA THR A 11 -34.32 -13.19 -8.21
C THR A 11 -34.92 -11.82 -8.49
N GLY A 12 -34.21 -10.73 -8.19
CA GLY A 12 -34.71 -9.37 -8.26
C GLY A 12 -35.69 -9.01 -7.11
N GLU A 13 -35.92 -9.91 -6.17
CA GLU A 13 -36.80 -9.67 -5.04
C GLU A 13 -36.21 -8.66 -4.06
N LYS A 14 -37.03 -7.72 -3.57
CA LYS A 14 -36.60 -6.75 -2.57
C LYS A 14 -36.47 -7.46 -1.22
N THR A 15 -35.28 -7.38 -0.63
CA THR A 15 -34.95 -7.97 0.68
C THR A 15 -34.99 -6.98 1.82
N GLY A 16 -34.83 -5.68 1.52
CA GLY A 16 -34.84 -4.64 2.55
C GLY A 16 -34.99 -3.22 2.00
N THR A 17 -35.29 -2.28 2.90
CA THR A 17 -35.30 -0.84 2.62
C THR A 17 -34.52 -0.12 3.72
N PHE A 18 -33.68 0.83 3.33
CA PHE A 18 -32.78 1.55 4.23
C PHE A 18 -32.99 3.07 4.11
N GLU A 19 -32.93 3.78 5.21
CA GLU A 19 -32.92 5.25 5.24
C GLU A 19 -31.53 5.80 4.83
N GLN A 20 -30.48 5.07 5.16
CA GLN A 20 -29.11 5.42 4.82
C GLN A 20 -28.28 4.17 4.54
N ILE A 21 -27.27 4.32 3.69
CA ILE A 21 -26.26 3.30 3.42
C ILE A 21 -24.87 3.92 3.55
N ARG A 22 -23.93 3.18 4.12
CA ARG A 22 -22.53 3.58 4.20
C ARG A 22 -21.76 2.95 3.05
N ILE A 23 -21.18 3.77 2.19
CA ILE A 23 -20.30 3.34 1.10
C ILE A 23 -18.86 3.51 1.58
N TYR A 24 -18.13 2.41 1.59
CA TYR A 24 -16.72 2.39 1.97
C TYR A 24 -15.84 2.57 0.74
N ALA A 25 -14.64 3.14 0.95
CA ALA A 25 -13.64 3.21 -0.09
C ALA A 25 -13.20 1.79 -0.52
N ASN A 26 -12.99 1.60 -1.81
CA ASN A 26 -12.49 0.34 -2.38
C ASN A 26 -10.96 0.29 -2.48
N SER A 27 -10.27 1.29 -1.96
CA SER A 27 -8.80 1.42 -1.99
C SER A 27 -8.29 2.01 -0.69
N HIS A 28 -7.09 1.59 -0.26
CA HIS A 28 -6.41 2.15 0.91
C HIS A 28 -5.94 3.61 0.72
N TYR A 29 -5.90 4.08 -0.52
CA TYR A 29 -5.33 5.38 -0.89
C TYR A 29 -6.38 6.41 -1.31
N VAL A 30 -7.62 6.27 -0.82
CA VAL A 30 -8.61 7.34 -0.89
C VAL A 30 -8.31 8.33 0.22
N THR A 31 -7.55 9.38 -0.15
CA THR A 31 -6.94 10.30 0.80
C THR A 31 -7.68 11.65 0.78
N PRO A 32 -8.01 12.25 1.95
CA PRO A 32 -8.58 13.59 2.01
C PRO A 32 -7.67 14.64 1.34
N LYS A 33 -8.27 15.63 0.67
CA LYS A 33 -7.52 16.67 -0.05
C LYS A 33 -6.40 17.34 0.76
N PRO A 34 -6.59 17.72 2.04
CA PRO A 34 -5.51 18.35 2.81
C PRO A 34 -4.29 17.43 2.97
N THR A 35 -4.52 16.14 3.26
CA THR A 35 -3.45 15.13 3.40
C THR A 35 -2.77 14.89 2.05
N LEU A 36 -3.54 14.83 0.97
CA LEU A 36 -3.00 14.69 -0.38
C LEU A 36 -2.10 15.85 -0.77
N ASN A 37 -2.52 17.09 -0.49
CA ASN A 37 -1.72 18.28 -0.75
C ASN A 37 -0.40 18.26 0.03
N GLN A 38 -0.43 17.86 1.29
CA GLN A 38 0.78 17.70 2.10
C GLN A 38 1.70 16.60 1.55
N ALA A 39 1.14 15.49 1.11
CA ALA A 39 1.88 14.40 0.46
C ALA A 39 2.58 14.90 -0.81
N VAL A 40 1.88 15.66 -1.67
CA VAL A 40 2.45 16.25 -2.89
C VAL A 40 3.65 17.16 -2.58
N VAL A 41 3.56 17.99 -1.53
CA VAL A 41 4.70 18.83 -1.09
C VAL A 41 5.90 17.96 -0.72
N SER A 42 5.69 16.90 0.05
CA SER A 42 6.74 16.00 0.49
C SER A 42 7.35 15.21 -0.67
N ILE A 43 6.53 14.77 -1.63
CA ILE A 43 6.99 14.09 -2.85
C ILE A 43 7.87 15.03 -3.69
N LYS A 44 7.48 16.30 -3.87
CA LYS A 44 8.26 17.32 -4.58
C LYS A 44 9.62 17.55 -3.90
N GLN A 45 9.66 17.57 -2.57
CA GLN A 45 10.89 17.71 -1.81
C GLN A 45 11.84 16.52 -1.98
N GLU A 46 11.32 15.29 -1.87
CA GLU A 46 12.11 14.08 -2.11
C GLU A 46 12.63 14.02 -3.55
N LEU A 47 11.78 14.35 -4.54
CA LEU A 47 12.16 14.41 -5.93
C LEU A 47 13.36 15.33 -6.13
N LYS A 48 13.28 16.56 -5.62
CA LYS A 48 14.38 17.53 -5.71
C LYS A 48 15.69 16.97 -5.15
N GLN A 49 15.65 16.43 -3.93
CA GLN A 49 16.82 15.84 -3.28
C GLN A 49 17.42 14.69 -4.09
N ARG A 50 16.55 13.81 -4.63
CA ARG A 50 17.03 12.67 -5.43
C ARG A 50 17.61 13.11 -6.78
N LEU A 51 17.03 14.12 -7.43
CA LEU A 51 17.56 14.70 -8.66
C LEU A 51 18.94 15.33 -8.43
N ASP A 52 19.15 16.05 -7.34
CA ASP A 52 20.44 16.62 -6.99
C ASP A 52 21.51 15.52 -6.84
N ILE A 53 21.17 14.39 -6.21
CA ILE A 53 22.06 13.24 -6.07
C ILE A 53 22.38 12.61 -7.43
N LEU A 54 21.36 12.28 -8.24
CA LEU A 54 21.54 11.63 -9.53
C LEU A 54 22.35 12.50 -10.49
N ASN A 55 22.10 13.79 -10.52
CA ASN A 55 22.88 14.73 -11.34
C ASN A 55 24.33 14.83 -10.87
N GLY A 56 24.57 14.85 -9.56
CA GLY A 56 25.90 14.84 -8.97
C GLY A 56 26.70 13.56 -9.29
N GLU A 57 26.00 12.43 -9.44
CA GLU A 57 26.58 11.15 -9.85
C GLU A 57 26.71 11.01 -11.38
N GLY A 58 26.27 11.99 -12.17
CA GLY A 58 26.27 11.92 -13.64
C GLY A 58 25.21 11.00 -14.24
N LYS A 59 24.23 10.56 -13.47
CA LYS A 59 23.11 9.69 -13.88
C LYS A 59 21.98 10.51 -14.50
N LEU A 60 22.27 11.19 -15.61
CA LEU A 60 21.34 12.15 -16.22
C LEU A 60 20.08 11.49 -16.79
N LEU A 61 20.21 10.28 -17.33
CA LEU A 61 19.06 9.54 -17.88
C LEU A 61 18.10 9.10 -16.77
N GLU A 62 18.64 8.63 -15.66
CA GLU A 62 17.86 8.24 -14.47
C GLU A 62 17.16 9.47 -13.86
N ALA A 63 17.86 10.59 -13.77
CA ALA A 63 17.30 11.85 -13.30
C ALA A 63 16.13 12.32 -14.18
N GLN A 64 16.32 12.36 -15.49
CA GLN A 64 15.26 12.77 -16.43
C GLN A 64 14.04 11.85 -16.34
N ARG A 65 14.26 10.54 -16.31
CA ARG A 65 13.16 9.55 -16.19
C ARG A 65 12.38 9.72 -14.90
N LEU A 66 13.08 9.87 -13.78
CA LEU A 66 12.47 10.06 -12.48
C LEU A 66 11.66 11.34 -12.43
N GLU A 67 12.21 12.44 -12.94
CA GLU A 67 11.56 13.74 -12.98
C GLU A 67 10.26 13.71 -13.80
N GLN A 68 10.32 13.20 -15.03
CA GLN A 68 9.16 13.08 -15.90
C GLN A 68 8.05 12.23 -15.28
N ARG A 69 8.41 11.05 -14.75
CA ARG A 69 7.45 10.14 -14.15
C ARG A 69 6.80 10.73 -12.90
N THR A 70 7.61 11.30 -12.00
CA THR A 70 7.08 11.82 -10.74
C THR A 70 6.23 13.06 -10.96
N ASN A 71 6.61 13.97 -11.88
CA ASN A 71 5.79 15.13 -12.21
C ASN A 71 4.44 14.72 -12.81
N PHE A 72 4.42 13.73 -13.71
CA PHE A 72 3.17 13.20 -14.24
C PHE A 72 2.28 12.59 -13.14
N ASP A 73 2.86 11.80 -12.23
CA ASP A 73 2.12 11.22 -11.10
C ASP A 73 1.54 12.34 -10.18
N ILE A 74 2.30 13.41 -9.93
CA ILE A 74 1.85 14.58 -9.16
C ILE A 74 0.66 15.28 -9.84
N GLU A 75 0.75 15.54 -11.15
CA GLU A 75 -0.36 16.13 -11.91
C GLU A 75 -1.63 15.29 -11.81
N MET A 76 -1.51 13.98 -11.91
CA MET A 76 -2.64 13.06 -11.75
C MET A 76 -3.22 13.08 -10.34
N LEU A 77 -2.36 13.13 -9.32
CA LEU A 77 -2.77 13.23 -7.91
C LEU A 77 -3.52 14.55 -7.64
N GLU A 78 -3.01 15.68 -8.15
CA GLU A 78 -3.62 16.99 -7.98
C GLU A 78 -4.97 17.09 -8.73
N ALA A 79 -5.07 16.49 -9.93
CA ALA A 79 -6.27 16.56 -10.76
C ALA A 79 -7.38 15.59 -10.32
N THR A 80 -7.03 14.35 -9.98
CA THR A 80 -8.00 13.26 -9.77
C THR A 80 -7.96 12.65 -8.38
N GLY A 81 -6.92 12.94 -7.58
CA GLY A 81 -6.67 12.28 -6.30
C GLY A 81 -6.05 10.89 -6.44
N HIS A 82 -5.70 10.47 -7.65
CA HIS A 82 -5.17 9.13 -7.94
C HIS A 82 -4.11 9.16 -9.03
N CYS A 83 -3.16 8.22 -8.98
CA CYS A 83 -2.23 7.93 -10.08
C CYS A 83 -1.93 6.45 -10.16
N SER A 84 -1.44 6.00 -11.32
CA SER A 84 -0.99 4.61 -11.48
C SER A 84 0.25 4.34 -10.63
N GLY A 85 0.17 3.38 -9.71
CA GLY A 85 1.23 3.08 -8.75
C GLY A 85 1.24 4.00 -7.54
N ILE A 86 0.07 4.56 -7.17
CA ILE A 86 -0.10 5.44 -6.00
C ILE A 86 0.49 4.84 -4.71
N GLU A 87 0.51 3.52 -4.60
CA GLU A 87 1.12 2.80 -3.47
C GLU A 87 2.60 3.10 -3.28
N ASN A 88 3.32 3.53 -4.32
CA ASN A 88 4.73 3.91 -4.21
C ASN A 88 4.93 5.20 -3.39
N TYR A 89 3.88 5.95 -3.15
CA TYR A 89 3.84 7.15 -2.32
C TYR A 89 3.21 6.90 -0.94
N SER A 90 3.06 5.63 -0.54
CA SER A 90 2.36 5.21 0.69
C SER A 90 2.87 5.92 1.94
N ARG A 91 4.18 6.11 2.09
CA ARG A 91 4.79 6.86 3.21
C ARG A 91 4.09 8.20 3.43
N TYR A 92 3.93 8.98 2.37
CA TYR A 92 3.38 10.33 2.42
C TYR A 92 1.86 10.35 2.55
N LEU A 93 1.19 9.37 1.94
CA LEU A 93 -0.28 9.26 1.97
C LEU A 93 -0.80 8.74 3.31
N THR A 94 -0.01 7.93 4.02
CA THR A 94 -0.38 7.36 5.32
C THR A 94 0.25 8.09 6.51
N GLY A 95 1.16 9.03 6.26
CA GLY A 95 1.88 9.77 7.32
C GLY A 95 2.85 8.90 8.13
N ARG A 96 3.29 7.78 7.60
CA ARG A 96 4.23 6.87 8.25
C ARG A 96 5.65 7.41 8.23
N ALA A 97 6.44 7.03 9.24
CA ALA A 97 7.86 7.36 9.28
C ALA A 97 8.65 6.57 8.23
N PRO A 98 9.82 7.09 7.78
CA PRO A 98 10.68 6.35 6.86
C PRO A 98 11.03 4.95 7.39
N GLY A 99 10.88 3.94 6.54
CA GLY A 99 11.12 2.53 6.87
C GLY A 99 9.93 1.76 7.42
N GLU A 100 8.85 2.45 7.82
CA GLU A 100 7.63 1.80 8.28
C GLU A 100 6.82 1.24 7.10
N PRO A 101 6.24 0.02 7.24
CA PRO A 101 5.35 -0.53 6.22
C PRO A 101 4.01 0.21 6.18
N PRO A 102 3.27 0.13 5.06
CA PRO A 102 1.90 0.62 5.01
C PRO A 102 1.01 -0.18 5.97
N PRO A 103 -0.18 0.35 6.33
CA PRO A 103 -1.17 -0.38 7.12
C PRO A 103 -1.47 -1.76 6.51
N THR A 104 -1.55 -2.78 7.35
CA THR A 104 -1.87 -4.14 6.95
C THR A 104 -3.15 -4.62 7.62
N LEU A 105 -3.68 -5.76 7.18
CA LEU A 105 -4.86 -6.38 7.78
C LEU A 105 -4.72 -6.54 9.30
N PHE A 106 -3.52 -6.84 9.78
CA PHE A 106 -3.24 -7.08 11.20
C PHE A 106 -3.44 -5.84 12.09
N GLU A 107 -3.38 -4.64 11.52
CA GLU A 107 -3.68 -3.41 12.24
C GLU A 107 -5.20 -3.15 12.42
N PHE A 108 -6.03 -3.87 11.66
CA PHE A 108 -7.48 -3.70 11.67
C PHE A 108 -8.22 -4.82 12.40
N ILE A 109 -7.55 -5.93 12.70
CA ILE A 109 -8.15 -7.02 13.47
C ILE A 109 -8.14 -6.67 14.96
N PRO A 110 -9.23 -7.00 15.72
CA PRO A 110 -9.26 -6.81 17.16
C PRO A 110 -8.20 -7.65 17.90
N ASP A 111 -7.69 -7.15 19.01
CA ASP A 111 -6.66 -7.85 19.82
C ASP A 111 -7.13 -9.23 20.33
N ASN A 112 -8.43 -9.43 20.49
CA ASN A 112 -9.04 -10.70 20.92
C ASN A 112 -9.43 -11.60 19.75
N ALA A 113 -9.02 -11.30 18.52
CA ALA A 113 -9.28 -12.14 17.37
C ALA A 113 -8.45 -13.43 17.41
N ILE A 114 -8.94 -14.45 16.71
CA ILE A 114 -8.18 -15.68 16.42
C ILE A 114 -7.94 -15.76 14.93
N VAL A 115 -6.69 -15.88 14.52
CA VAL A 115 -6.29 -16.05 13.13
C VAL A 115 -6.12 -17.53 12.82
N PHE A 116 -6.81 -18.02 11.81
CA PHE A 116 -6.61 -19.36 11.26
C PHE A 116 -5.77 -19.25 9.99
N ALA A 117 -4.54 -19.73 10.03
CA ALA A 117 -3.66 -19.78 8.88
C ALA A 117 -3.77 -21.17 8.23
N ASP A 118 -4.53 -21.23 7.14
CA ASP A 118 -4.66 -22.46 6.35
C ASP A 118 -3.43 -22.66 5.46
N GLU A 119 -3.14 -23.92 5.13
CA GLU A 119 -1.93 -24.32 4.38
C GLU A 119 -0.66 -23.65 4.94
N SER A 120 -0.55 -23.66 6.27
CA SER A 120 0.49 -22.93 7.00
C SER A 120 1.90 -23.35 6.64
N HIS A 121 2.10 -24.59 6.17
CA HIS A 121 3.38 -25.08 5.66
C HIS A 121 3.87 -24.33 4.40
N VAL A 122 2.97 -23.65 3.69
CA VAL A 122 3.28 -22.81 2.53
C VAL A 122 3.19 -21.34 2.89
N SER A 123 2.08 -20.90 3.52
CA SER A 123 1.79 -19.49 3.77
C SER A 123 2.78 -18.84 4.73
N VAL A 124 3.18 -19.53 5.80
CA VAL A 124 4.13 -18.97 6.79
C VAL A 124 5.54 -18.77 6.19
N PRO A 125 6.15 -19.73 5.49
CA PRO A 125 7.41 -19.51 4.78
C PRO A 125 7.33 -18.41 3.72
N GLN A 126 6.18 -18.25 3.02
CA GLN A 126 6.00 -17.16 2.07
C GLN A 126 6.07 -15.79 2.74
N ILE A 127 5.43 -15.60 3.90
CA ILE A 127 5.54 -14.37 4.68
C ILE A 127 7.02 -14.06 4.99
N GLY A 128 7.79 -15.05 5.38
CA GLY A 128 9.22 -14.92 5.65
C GLY A 128 10.05 -14.50 4.41
N GLY A 129 9.64 -14.95 3.22
CA GLY A 129 10.37 -14.70 1.96
C GLY A 129 10.02 -13.37 1.27
N MET A 130 8.81 -12.84 1.48
CA MET A 130 8.26 -11.72 0.70
C MET A 130 9.09 -10.44 0.80
N TYR A 131 9.55 -10.06 2.00
CA TYR A 131 10.27 -8.81 2.22
C TYR A 131 11.55 -8.70 1.38
N LYS A 132 12.39 -9.73 1.36
CA LYS A 132 13.69 -9.69 0.67
C LYS A 132 13.55 -9.55 -0.85
N GLY A 133 12.56 -10.22 -1.44
CA GLY A 133 12.28 -10.14 -2.87
C GLY A 133 11.75 -8.75 -3.27
N ASP A 134 10.81 -8.23 -2.51
CA ASP A 134 10.24 -6.89 -2.73
C ASP A 134 11.31 -5.80 -2.58
N TYR A 135 12.13 -5.87 -1.53
CA TYR A 135 13.23 -4.95 -1.29
C TYR A 135 14.19 -4.86 -2.49
N ARG A 136 14.68 -6.01 -3.00
CA ARG A 136 15.61 -6.04 -4.13
C ARG A 136 15.00 -5.40 -5.38
N ARG A 137 13.75 -5.73 -5.68
CA ARG A 137 13.03 -5.18 -6.82
C ARG A 137 12.91 -3.66 -6.73
N LYS A 138 12.45 -3.14 -5.61
CA LYS A 138 12.24 -1.70 -5.41
C LYS A 138 13.54 -0.93 -5.33
N PHE A 139 14.57 -1.50 -4.70
CA PHE A 139 15.90 -0.91 -4.71
C PHE A 139 16.40 -0.68 -6.15
N THR A 140 16.31 -1.69 -7.00
CA THR A 140 16.70 -1.57 -8.42
C THR A 140 15.88 -0.48 -9.13
N LEU A 141 14.56 -0.41 -8.89
CA LEU A 141 13.71 0.62 -9.49
C LEU A 141 14.11 2.04 -9.04
N ALA A 142 14.45 2.23 -7.76
CA ALA A 142 14.89 3.51 -7.23
C ALA A 142 16.29 3.91 -7.74
N GLU A 143 17.23 2.96 -7.81
CA GLU A 143 18.58 3.21 -8.32
C GLU A 143 18.59 3.64 -9.79
N HIS A 144 17.71 3.07 -10.61
CA HIS A 144 17.62 3.37 -12.03
C HIS A 144 16.59 4.46 -12.38
N GLY A 145 16.12 5.25 -11.40
CA GLY A 145 15.25 6.39 -11.63
C GLY A 145 13.82 6.04 -12.09
N PHE A 146 13.33 4.83 -11.83
CA PHE A 146 11.95 4.44 -12.14
C PHE A 146 10.98 4.82 -11.01
N ARG A 147 11.47 4.97 -9.78
CA ARG A 147 10.68 5.34 -8.60
C ARG A 147 11.52 6.18 -7.64
N LEU A 148 10.85 6.97 -6.80
CA LEU A 148 11.48 7.62 -5.66
C LEU A 148 11.96 6.58 -4.64
N PRO A 149 13.04 6.84 -3.88
CA PRO A 149 13.52 5.94 -2.82
C PRO A 149 12.45 5.57 -1.79
N SER A 150 11.53 6.47 -1.48
CA SER A 150 10.41 6.22 -0.56
C SER A 150 9.48 5.09 -0.98
N CYS A 151 9.52 4.65 -2.25
CA CYS A 151 8.76 3.50 -2.72
C CYS A 151 9.09 2.21 -1.96
N MET A 152 10.28 2.15 -1.35
CA MET A 152 10.73 1.00 -0.55
C MET A 152 9.93 0.81 0.72
N ASP A 153 9.23 1.85 1.19
CA ASP A 153 8.39 1.76 2.39
C ASP A 153 7.03 1.12 2.12
N ASN A 154 6.56 1.12 0.86
CA ASN A 154 5.44 0.27 0.45
C ASN A 154 5.93 -1.18 0.35
N ARG A 155 6.10 -1.82 1.45
CA ARG A 155 6.71 -3.14 1.57
C ARG A 155 5.84 -4.10 2.37
N PRO A 156 5.94 -5.41 2.15
CA PRO A 156 5.35 -6.37 3.07
C PRO A 156 5.99 -6.28 4.46
N LEU A 157 5.29 -6.78 5.45
CA LEU A 157 5.86 -6.97 6.79
C LEU A 157 7.08 -7.89 6.70
N LYS A 158 8.08 -7.62 7.55
CA LYS A 158 9.09 -8.62 7.87
C LYS A 158 8.43 -9.72 8.71
N PHE A 159 9.02 -10.91 8.72
CA PHE A 159 8.48 -12.02 9.49
C PHE A 159 8.31 -11.67 10.97
N GLU A 160 9.31 -11.02 11.56
CA GLU A 160 9.32 -10.63 12.96
C GLU A 160 8.23 -9.56 13.27
N GLU A 161 7.97 -8.66 12.33
CA GLU A 161 6.89 -7.66 12.45
C GLU A 161 5.52 -8.35 12.42
N TRP A 162 5.33 -9.27 11.48
CA TRP A 162 4.11 -10.06 11.38
C TRP A 162 3.88 -10.92 12.63
N ASP A 163 4.92 -11.61 13.10
CA ASP A 163 4.84 -12.48 14.28
C ASP A 163 4.48 -11.69 15.55
N ALA A 164 5.01 -10.47 15.68
CA ALA A 164 4.69 -9.58 16.79
C ALA A 164 3.27 -8.98 16.72
N MET A 165 2.72 -8.79 15.52
CA MET A 165 1.41 -8.16 15.32
C MET A 165 0.24 -9.15 15.32
N ARG A 166 0.49 -10.40 14.95
CA ARG A 166 -0.59 -11.40 14.88
C ARG A 166 -1.15 -11.71 16.26
N PRO A 167 -2.48 -11.76 16.43
CA PRO A 167 -3.11 -12.22 17.65
C PRO A 167 -2.95 -13.74 17.80
N GLN A 168 -3.68 -14.35 18.75
CA GLN A 168 -3.69 -15.81 18.90
C GLN A 168 -3.97 -16.46 17.55
N SER A 169 -3.11 -17.42 17.18
CA SER A 169 -3.13 -18.02 15.84
C SER A 169 -3.18 -19.52 15.88
N VAL A 170 -3.97 -20.11 14.98
CA VAL A 170 -4.06 -21.56 14.75
C VAL A 170 -3.51 -21.84 13.36
N PHE A 171 -2.53 -22.69 13.28
CA PHE A 171 -1.90 -23.11 12.02
C PHE A 171 -2.45 -24.46 11.59
N VAL A 172 -3.03 -24.48 10.39
CA VAL A 172 -3.64 -25.69 9.81
C VAL A 172 -2.80 -26.13 8.62
N SER A 173 -2.54 -27.44 8.54
CA SER A 173 -1.83 -28.02 7.41
C SER A 173 -2.22 -29.50 7.26
N ALA A 174 -2.39 -29.96 6.03
CA ALA A 174 -2.58 -31.38 5.72
C ALA A 174 -1.28 -32.19 5.87
N THR A 175 -0.13 -31.50 5.81
CA THR A 175 1.21 -32.10 5.89
C THR A 175 2.08 -31.35 6.90
N PRO A 176 1.75 -31.40 8.21
CA PRO A 176 2.58 -30.75 9.21
C PRO A 176 3.96 -31.42 9.24
N ALA A 177 5.00 -30.60 9.28
CA ALA A 177 6.34 -31.11 9.57
C ALA A 177 6.41 -31.56 11.02
N GLY A 178 7.01 -32.72 11.26
CA GLY A 178 7.27 -33.27 12.60
C GLY A 178 8.39 -32.51 13.31
#